data_256ed8b6bbaff6672674cda879e57e61
#
_entry.id   256ed8b6bbaff6672674cda879e57e61
#
_cell.length_a   1.000
_cell.length_b   1.000
_cell.length_c   1.000
_cell.angle_alpha   90.00
_cell.angle_beta   90.00
_cell.angle_gamma   90.00
#
_symmetry.space_group_name_H-M   'P 1'
#
loop_
_entity.id
_entity.type
_entity.pdbx_description
1 polymer ?
#
loop_
_entity_poly.entity_id
_entity_poly.type
_entity_poly.pdbx_seq_one_letter_code
_entity_poly.pdbx_strand_id
1 'polypeptide(L)'
;MLSRESPFTRRGAVSPNLLFMPSSHTSIDEDAKGTTKHSETAPIDGKKEDDQNVMIGAVGATWKEKLTVVLTTLFLTFGANYTLAALPVLKPMILKNTYYRGHLIDNAKYGVMTSASNLINTVLPFFSGVLVDVYGPSYIALFCSTCIAVGNLVLSLGASRGEFNMINGGEILMGIGNVTIHMCQLKIYAHWFRGSTVDGPGLLGLVTGFDVAIGRVFGLMGALIPAPLMEATGKWYWGLWLGFIFSIFAWALCLVYVLHERTLPAPRKIAQSMLHRRCMSPWQHVTAFLGQFWDHVVQVPAAFWILILVQLLQTGAVASYESNTVDMMVVTRGEDNVASLKSAAYKYSMHYAIPIVLTPIVGLGFDKLGYRNAAISVCACFYIVAMSLMGFSQVHPVVPMLFDAFGYTLNSVPFLATVPLLVRRQTLMGSAHGILKAFNASGETIMQVAGGSLQDRAVRHGKPMREKYDYMLYLVLTFKGLEALYGGLYHALDRRYFGGVMRMTEKQRVKKEAELGEQSYGSLCRPHAFWTVLGCVTSVLIVAAAYGVFIHFWITNPDEKPGTA
;
A
#
# COMPACT_ATOMS: atom_id res chain seq x y z
N MET A 1 24.36 48.63 -25.54
CA MET A 1 24.62 49.46 -24.34
C MET A 1 24.24 48.66 -23.10
N LEU A 2 25.25 48.48 -22.26
CA LEU A 2 25.25 48.07 -20.86
C LEU A 2 24.85 46.62 -20.52
N SER A 3 25.85 45.81 -20.53
CA SER A 3 26.31 44.72 -19.68
C SER A 3 26.04 44.95 -18.18
N ARG A 4 25.57 43.88 -17.51
CA ARG A 4 25.91 43.61 -16.09
C ARG A 4 26.14 42.12 -15.89
N GLU A 5 27.42 41.83 -15.74
CA GLU A 5 27.97 40.54 -15.29
C GLU A 5 27.60 40.27 -13.85
N SER A 6 27.40 39.01 -13.52
CA SER A 6 27.35 38.49 -12.15
C SER A 6 28.59 37.61 -11.86
N PRO A 7 29.17 37.68 -10.67
CA PRO A 7 30.41 37.00 -10.33
C PRO A 7 30.19 35.70 -9.60
N PHE A 8 30.48 34.59 -10.24
CA PHE A 8 30.80 33.33 -9.52
C PHE A 8 31.64 32.43 -10.45
N THR A 9 32.94 32.74 -10.53
CA THR A 9 33.94 31.78 -11.02
C THR A 9 35.17 31.88 -10.13
N ARG A 10 35.59 30.76 -9.61
CA ARG A 10 36.97 30.29 -9.41
C ARG A 10 37.12 29.40 -8.18
N ARG A 11 37.39 28.13 -8.49
CA ARG A 11 38.50 27.30 -7.97
C ARG A 11 38.11 25.86 -8.34
N GLY A 12 38.90 25.01 -8.99
CA GLY A 12 40.28 25.02 -9.45
C GLY A 12 40.47 23.60 -9.96
N ALA A 13 40.91 23.48 -11.20
CA ALA A 13 41.26 22.21 -11.84
C ALA A 13 42.56 21.66 -11.27
N VAL A 14 42.60 20.34 -10.97
CA VAL A 14 43.86 19.58 -10.91
C VAL A 14 43.64 18.26 -11.70
N SER A 15 44.47 18.10 -12.71
CA SER A 15 44.53 17.02 -13.67
C SER A 15 45.20 15.76 -13.10
N PRO A 16 45.04 14.58 -13.74
CA PRO A 16 45.56 13.32 -13.26
C PRO A 16 46.97 13.02 -13.79
N ASN A 17 47.80 12.40 -12.98
CA ASN A 17 49.02 11.75 -13.46
C ASN A 17 48.95 10.24 -13.30
N LEU A 18 49.05 9.56 -14.43
CA LEU A 18 49.46 8.20 -14.61
C LEU A 18 50.92 8.02 -14.16
N LEU A 19 51.25 6.85 -13.57
CA LEU A 19 52.53 6.14 -13.84
C LEU A 19 52.55 4.74 -13.21
N PHE A 20 52.54 3.77 -14.09
CA PHE A 20 53.34 2.50 -14.18
C PHE A 20 53.65 1.65 -12.94
N MET A 21 53.33 0.36 -13.09
CA MET A 21 53.94 -0.81 -12.45
C MET A 21 55.46 -0.91 -12.75
N PRO A 22 56.25 -1.69 -11.95
CA PRO A 22 56.46 -3.10 -12.32
C PRO A 22 56.52 -4.09 -11.15
N SER A 23 56.36 -5.35 -11.56
CA SER A 23 56.59 -6.59 -10.86
C SER A 23 58.05 -6.85 -10.47
N SER A 24 58.31 -7.52 -9.36
CA SER A 24 59.35 -8.53 -9.26
C SER A 24 59.29 -9.39 -7.99
N HIS A 25 59.64 -10.61 -8.21
CA HIS A 25 59.75 -11.79 -7.37
C HIS A 25 60.80 -11.75 -6.25
N THR A 26 60.67 -12.82 -5.39
CA THR A 26 61.69 -13.55 -4.55
C THR A 26 61.78 -13.08 -3.12
N SER A 27 61.79 -13.92 -2.17
CA SER A 27 62.16 -15.21 -1.65
C SER A 27 62.35 -15.11 -0.14
N ILE A 28 61.84 -16.08 0.56
CA ILE A 28 62.30 -16.79 1.75
C ILE A 28 63.50 -16.19 2.51
N ASP A 29 63.36 -15.91 3.83
CA ASP A 29 64.15 -16.58 4.85
C ASP A 29 63.65 -16.32 6.28
N GLU A 30 63.85 -17.33 7.13
CA GLU A 30 63.59 -17.48 8.54
C GLU A 30 64.51 -16.59 9.40
N ASP A 31 64.09 -16.24 10.56
CA ASP A 31 64.64 -16.42 11.86
C ASP A 31 64.51 -15.25 12.85
N ALA A 32 64.05 -15.65 14.03
CA ALA A 32 64.51 -15.28 15.36
C ALA A 32 64.07 -13.98 16.05
N LYS A 33 63.28 -14.25 17.08
CA LYS A 33 63.35 -13.70 18.48
C LYS A 33 63.43 -12.21 18.74
N GLY A 34 62.39 -11.76 19.44
CA GLY A 34 62.66 -11.04 20.67
C GLY A 34 62.21 -9.58 20.74
N THR A 35 61.46 -9.34 21.77
CA THR A 35 61.24 -8.09 22.54
C THR A 35 60.01 -7.24 22.22
N THR A 36 59.14 -7.29 23.22
CA THR A 36 58.08 -6.33 23.59
C THR A 36 58.49 -4.86 23.43
N LYS A 37 57.70 -4.09 22.71
CA LYS A 37 57.51 -2.65 22.97
C LYS A 37 56.09 -2.25 22.63
N HIS A 38 55.42 -1.66 23.64
CA HIS A 38 54.18 -0.92 23.49
C HIS A 38 54.29 0.10 22.36
N SER A 39 53.36 0.08 21.43
CA SER A 39 53.09 1.21 20.56
C SER A 39 51.61 1.49 20.59
N GLU A 40 51.31 2.72 20.97
CA GLU A 40 50.02 3.37 20.97
C GLU A 40 49.27 3.11 19.68
N THR A 41 48.08 2.56 19.80
CA THR A 41 47.11 2.48 18.74
C THR A 41 46.46 3.83 18.51
N ALA A 42 46.70 4.44 17.36
CA ALA A 42 45.97 5.58 16.87
C ALA A 42 44.45 5.28 16.74
N PRO A 43 43.58 6.25 16.94
CA PRO A 43 42.13 6.02 16.85
C PRO A 43 41.75 5.68 15.41
N ILE A 44 41.23 4.46 15.25
CA ILE A 44 40.64 3.99 14.00
C ILE A 44 39.39 4.82 13.74
N ASP A 45 39.42 5.46 12.60
CA ASP A 45 38.39 6.33 12.03
C ASP A 45 36.99 5.66 12.02
N GLY A 46 36.11 6.09 12.92
CA GLY A 46 34.77 5.56 13.12
C GLY A 46 33.79 5.76 11.95
N LYS A 47 34.28 6.21 10.79
CA LYS A 47 33.47 6.40 9.58
C LYS A 47 33.41 5.19 8.63
N LYS A 48 34.22 4.15 8.86
CA LYS A 48 34.20 2.94 8.02
C LYS A 48 33.40 1.78 8.62
N GLU A 49 32.99 1.86 9.89
CA GLU A 49 32.13 0.84 10.50
C GLU A 49 30.64 1.03 10.24
N ASP A 50 30.19 2.23 9.91
CA ASP A 50 28.75 2.51 9.61
C ASP A 50 28.30 1.97 8.25
N ASP A 51 29.20 1.76 7.29
CA ASP A 51 28.87 1.21 5.97
C ASP A 51 28.83 -0.33 5.92
N GLN A 52 29.30 -1.03 6.95
CA GLN A 52 29.27 -2.50 7.04
C GLN A 52 28.06 -3.06 7.80
N ASN A 53 27.18 -2.24 8.38
CA ASN A 53 25.87 -2.66 8.89
C ASN A 53 24.83 -2.85 7.76
N VAL A 54 25.27 -3.30 6.61
CA VAL A 54 24.41 -3.86 5.55
C VAL A 54 23.76 -5.11 6.14
N MET A 55 22.45 -5.03 6.39
CA MET A 55 21.53 -6.06 6.82
C MET A 55 22.10 -7.48 6.70
N ILE A 56 22.72 -7.99 7.75
CA ILE A 56 23.07 -9.40 7.88
C ILE A 56 21.73 -10.09 8.15
N GLY A 57 21.19 -10.79 7.15
CA GLY A 57 19.99 -11.60 7.32
C GLY A 57 20.19 -12.70 8.36
N ALA A 58 19.17 -13.49 8.66
CA ALA A 58 19.23 -14.64 9.59
C ALA A 58 20.10 -15.76 9.00
N VAL A 59 21.42 -15.55 9.01
CA VAL A 59 22.40 -16.47 8.42
C VAL A 59 22.41 -17.78 9.20
N GLY A 60 22.39 -18.91 8.51
CA GLY A 60 22.39 -20.26 9.11
C GLY A 60 21.08 -20.64 9.79
N ALA A 61 19.96 -19.96 9.49
CA ALA A 61 18.63 -20.32 9.99
C ALA A 61 18.16 -21.65 9.40
N THR A 62 17.65 -22.53 10.25
CA THR A 62 17.09 -23.81 9.81
C THR A 62 15.79 -23.61 9.01
N TRP A 63 15.49 -24.56 8.11
CA TRP A 63 14.24 -24.51 7.35
C TRP A 63 12.99 -24.53 8.26
N LYS A 64 13.06 -25.20 9.40
CA LYS A 64 11.98 -25.23 10.40
C LYS A 64 11.71 -23.84 10.99
N GLU A 65 12.75 -23.10 11.36
CA GLU A 65 12.63 -21.71 11.85
C GLU A 65 12.01 -20.81 10.77
N LYS A 66 12.51 -20.88 9.53
CA LYS A 66 11.97 -20.12 8.39
C LYS A 66 10.49 -20.42 8.13
N LEU A 67 10.10 -21.68 8.19
CA LEU A 67 8.71 -22.11 8.02
C LEU A 67 7.82 -21.60 9.16
N THR A 68 8.30 -21.66 10.41
CA THR A 68 7.56 -21.12 11.57
C THR A 68 7.31 -19.64 11.42
N VAL A 69 8.31 -18.86 10.99
CA VAL A 69 8.16 -17.42 10.74
C VAL A 69 7.11 -17.17 9.66
N VAL A 70 7.17 -17.87 8.52
CA VAL A 70 6.18 -17.71 7.44
C VAL A 70 4.77 -18.03 7.95
N LEU A 71 4.58 -19.18 8.58
CA LEU A 71 3.26 -19.61 9.04
C LEU A 71 2.65 -18.66 10.10
N THR A 72 3.48 -18.07 10.95
CA THR A 72 3.00 -17.13 11.97
C THR A 72 2.75 -15.73 11.43
N THR A 73 3.45 -15.31 10.37
CA THR A 73 3.35 -13.94 9.85
C THR A 73 2.39 -13.79 8.68
N LEU A 74 2.14 -14.82 7.87
CA LEU A 74 1.19 -14.79 6.75
C LEU A 74 -0.25 -14.48 7.16
N PHE A 75 -0.64 -14.84 8.38
CA PHE A 75 -2.01 -14.65 8.88
C PHE A 75 -2.23 -13.32 9.60
N LEU A 76 -1.20 -12.47 9.74
CA LEU A 76 -1.30 -11.23 10.53
C LEU A 76 -2.39 -10.26 10.04
N THR A 77 -2.67 -10.25 8.75
CA THR A 77 -3.69 -9.39 8.12
C THR A 77 -5.05 -10.06 7.93
N PHE A 78 -5.22 -11.30 8.43
CA PHE A 78 -6.42 -12.11 8.18
C PHE A 78 -7.71 -11.38 8.54
N GLY A 79 -7.85 -10.96 9.80
CA GLY A 79 -9.08 -10.30 10.26
C GLY A 79 -9.36 -9.00 9.53
N ALA A 80 -8.33 -8.18 9.25
CA ALA A 80 -8.50 -6.92 8.54
C ALA A 80 -8.96 -7.13 7.09
N ASN A 81 -8.28 -7.99 6.32
CA ASN A 81 -8.63 -8.26 4.93
C ASN A 81 -10.01 -8.92 4.80
N TYR A 82 -10.36 -9.82 5.75
CA TYR A 82 -11.70 -10.41 5.82
C TYR A 82 -12.77 -9.33 6.03
N THR A 83 -12.60 -8.48 7.04
CA THR A 83 -13.59 -7.45 7.40
C THR A 83 -13.78 -6.43 6.29
N LEU A 84 -12.69 -5.94 5.68
CA LEU A 84 -12.75 -5.00 4.55
C LEU A 84 -13.52 -5.58 3.35
N ALA A 85 -13.37 -6.88 3.08
CA ALA A 85 -14.11 -7.55 2.01
C ALA A 85 -15.56 -7.90 2.39
N ALA A 86 -15.87 -8.04 3.68
CA ALA A 86 -17.22 -8.32 4.16
C ALA A 86 -18.13 -7.09 4.14
N LEU A 87 -17.59 -5.88 4.34
CA LEU A 87 -18.36 -4.63 4.38
C LEU A 87 -19.18 -4.36 3.11
N PRO A 88 -18.62 -4.47 1.88
CA PRO A 88 -19.40 -4.32 0.65
C PRO A 88 -20.56 -5.31 0.52
N VAL A 89 -20.35 -6.55 0.97
CA VAL A 89 -21.39 -7.60 0.96
C VAL A 89 -22.54 -7.24 1.90
N LEU A 90 -22.22 -6.68 3.07
CA LEU A 90 -23.19 -6.35 4.11
C LEU A 90 -23.82 -4.96 3.94
N LYS A 91 -23.42 -4.16 2.94
CA LYS A 91 -23.91 -2.80 2.72
C LYS A 91 -25.44 -2.67 2.80
N PRO A 92 -26.26 -3.49 2.11
CA PRO A 92 -27.71 -3.36 2.17
C PRO A 92 -28.27 -3.51 3.59
N MET A 93 -27.64 -4.38 4.41
CA MET A 93 -28.06 -4.62 5.81
C MET A 93 -27.58 -3.51 6.74
N ILE A 94 -26.38 -2.99 6.50
CA ILE A 94 -25.80 -1.87 7.25
C ILE A 94 -26.70 -0.63 7.12
N LEU A 95 -27.11 -0.28 5.90
CA LEU A 95 -28.00 0.87 5.65
C LEU A 95 -29.36 0.74 6.31
N LYS A 96 -29.89 -0.50 6.48
CA LYS A 96 -31.19 -0.75 7.11
C LYS A 96 -31.15 -0.83 8.62
N ASN A 97 -30.00 -1.13 9.23
CA ASN A 97 -29.90 -1.48 10.65
C ASN A 97 -28.92 -0.61 11.44
N THR A 98 -28.35 0.42 10.83
CA THR A 98 -27.36 1.28 11.50
C THR A 98 -27.93 2.70 11.64
N TYR A 99 -27.77 3.28 12.84
CA TYR A 99 -28.33 4.58 13.19
C TYR A 99 -27.22 5.57 13.56
N TYR A 100 -27.45 6.82 13.19
CA TYR A 100 -26.67 7.97 13.62
C TYR A 100 -27.64 9.03 14.19
N ARG A 101 -27.48 9.39 15.47
CA ARG A 101 -28.35 10.34 16.18
C ARG A 101 -29.87 10.05 16.03
N GLY A 102 -30.25 8.77 16.02
CA GLY A 102 -31.67 8.35 15.90
C GLY A 102 -32.18 8.20 14.47
N HIS A 103 -31.42 8.57 13.44
CA HIS A 103 -31.77 8.43 12.02
C HIS A 103 -30.98 7.29 11.38
N LEU A 104 -31.58 6.59 10.42
CA LEU A 104 -30.88 5.61 9.60
C LEU A 104 -29.75 6.31 8.81
N ILE A 105 -28.62 5.63 8.67
CA ILE A 105 -27.51 6.18 7.89
C ILE A 105 -27.84 6.17 6.39
N ASP A 106 -27.35 7.20 5.71
CA ASP A 106 -27.40 7.34 4.26
C ASP A 106 -26.16 6.74 3.56
N ASN A 107 -26.12 6.80 2.24
CA ASN A 107 -24.97 6.27 1.47
C ASN A 107 -23.71 7.12 1.66
N ALA A 108 -23.83 8.42 1.96
CA ALA A 108 -22.69 9.27 2.30
C ALA A 108 -22.05 8.81 3.62
N LYS A 109 -22.84 8.51 4.64
CA LYS A 109 -22.37 7.94 5.92
C LYS A 109 -21.73 6.56 5.72
N TYR A 110 -22.30 5.72 4.85
CA TYR A 110 -21.66 4.47 4.48
C TYR A 110 -20.29 4.70 3.83
N GLY A 111 -20.17 5.70 2.94
CA GLY A 111 -18.89 6.11 2.37
C GLY A 111 -17.88 6.59 3.41
N VAL A 112 -18.33 7.36 4.42
CA VAL A 112 -17.50 7.73 5.58
C VAL A 112 -17.04 6.50 6.34
N MET A 113 -17.92 5.53 6.60
CA MET A 113 -17.60 4.30 7.31
C MET A 113 -16.53 3.48 6.56
N THR A 114 -16.71 3.20 5.29
CA THR A 114 -15.75 2.40 4.50
C THR A 114 -14.44 3.11 4.25
N SER A 115 -14.41 4.45 4.30
CA SER A 115 -13.19 5.23 4.15
C SER A 115 -12.47 5.53 5.47
N ALA A 116 -13.05 5.17 6.62
CA ALA A 116 -12.51 5.52 7.93
C ALA A 116 -11.11 4.93 8.19
N SER A 117 -10.90 3.67 7.81
CA SER A 117 -9.57 3.05 7.88
C SER A 117 -8.57 3.72 6.94
N ASN A 118 -9.02 4.14 5.75
CA ASN A 118 -8.17 4.81 4.76
C ASN A 118 -7.77 6.22 5.21
N LEU A 119 -8.59 6.92 5.97
CA LEU A 119 -8.26 8.26 6.49
C LEU A 119 -6.94 8.26 7.28
N ILE A 120 -6.74 7.28 8.15
CA ILE A 120 -5.48 7.13 8.91
C ILE A 120 -4.33 6.80 7.96
N ASN A 121 -4.60 6.06 6.90
CA ASN A 121 -3.61 5.66 5.90
C ASN A 121 -3.15 6.82 5.01
N THR A 122 -3.76 7.99 5.09
CA THR A 122 -3.27 9.20 4.40
C THR A 122 -2.00 9.76 5.04
N VAL A 123 -1.79 9.53 6.33
CA VAL A 123 -0.68 10.12 7.11
C VAL A 123 0.24 9.06 7.72
N LEU A 124 -0.33 7.97 8.24
CA LEU A 124 0.42 6.97 9.01
C LEU A 124 1.58 6.30 8.24
N PRO A 125 1.50 6.02 6.91
CA PRO A 125 2.60 5.39 6.18
C PRO A 125 3.92 6.15 6.22
N PHE A 126 3.86 7.48 6.35
CA PHE A 126 5.05 8.32 6.48
C PHE A 126 5.82 8.03 7.78
N PHE A 127 5.10 7.68 8.85
CA PHE A 127 5.67 7.45 10.18
C PHE A 127 5.93 5.98 10.49
N SER A 128 5.19 5.07 9.86
CA SER A 128 5.23 3.64 10.17
C SER A 128 6.61 3.00 9.93
N GLY A 129 7.32 3.40 8.89
CA GLY A 129 8.67 2.93 8.60
C GLY A 129 9.64 3.20 9.75
N VAL A 130 9.57 4.39 10.32
CA VAL A 130 10.42 4.81 11.45
C VAL A 130 10.07 4.07 12.72
N LEU A 131 8.78 3.94 13.03
CA LEU A 131 8.34 3.17 14.18
C LEU A 131 8.89 1.74 14.13
N VAL A 132 8.82 1.12 12.95
CA VAL A 132 9.34 -0.23 12.73
C VAL A 132 10.87 -0.29 12.83
N ASP A 133 11.57 0.77 12.42
CA ASP A 133 13.04 0.83 12.49
C ASP A 133 13.54 1.07 13.93
N VAL A 134 12.85 1.91 14.69
CA VAL A 134 13.24 2.27 16.06
C VAL A 134 12.87 1.17 17.06
N TYR A 135 11.63 0.70 17.03
CA TYR A 135 11.11 -0.24 18.04
C TYR A 135 11.23 -1.72 17.63
N GLY A 136 11.59 -1.98 16.38
CA GLY A 136 11.66 -3.31 15.80
C GLY A 136 10.32 -3.83 15.29
N PRO A 137 10.34 -4.64 14.21
CA PRO A 137 9.11 -5.08 13.54
C PRO A 137 8.23 -5.98 14.40
N SER A 138 8.80 -6.77 15.32
CA SER A 138 8.07 -7.76 16.11
C SER A 138 7.16 -7.12 17.16
N TYR A 139 7.65 -6.13 17.90
CA TYR A 139 6.83 -5.43 18.90
C TYR A 139 5.78 -4.53 18.25
N ILE A 140 6.16 -3.87 17.15
CA ILE A 140 5.21 -3.05 16.38
C ILE A 140 4.14 -3.93 15.74
N ALA A 141 4.49 -5.11 15.20
CA ALA A 141 3.51 -6.06 14.68
C ALA A 141 2.51 -6.52 15.75
N LEU A 142 2.98 -6.80 16.98
CA LEU A 142 2.09 -7.15 18.09
C LEU A 142 1.15 -5.99 18.46
N PHE A 143 1.66 -4.77 18.55
CA PHE A 143 0.84 -3.57 18.77
C PHE A 143 -0.21 -3.40 17.67
N CYS A 144 0.19 -3.49 16.40
CA CYS A 144 -0.71 -3.38 15.25
C CYS A 144 -1.78 -4.48 15.22
N SER A 145 -1.38 -5.73 15.49
CA SER A 145 -2.30 -6.85 15.58
C SER A 145 -3.31 -6.67 16.73
N THR A 146 -2.89 -6.07 17.85
CA THR A 146 -3.79 -5.69 18.95
C THR A 146 -4.77 -4.61 18.50
N CYS A 147 -4.31 -3.56 17.79
CA CYS A 147 -5.18 -2.52 17.23
C CYS A 147 -6.21 -3.11 16.25
N ILE A 148 -5.82 -4.06 15.40
CA ILE A 148 -6.74 -4.74 14.48
C ILE A 148 -7.78 -5.56 15.26
N ALA A 149 -7.37 -6.33 16.26
CA ALA A 149 -8.28 -7.15 17.05
C ALA A 149 -9.29 -6.30 17.84
N VAL A 150 -8.81 -5.25 18.53
CA VAL A 150 -9.69 -4.33 19.28
C VAL A 150 -10.57 -3.52 18.31
N GLY A 151 -10.04 -3.09 17.18
CA GLY A 151 -10.80 -2.40 16.14
C GLY A 151 -11.97 -3.26 15.61
N ASN A 152 -11.71 -4.53 15.27
CA ASN A 152 -12.75 -5.46 14.85
C ASN A 152 -13.75 -5.80 15.97
N LEU A 153 -13.33 -5.84 17.24
CA LEU A 153 -14.22 -5.99 18.37
C LEU A 153 -15.20 -4.80 18.47
N VAL A 154 -14.67 -3.58 18.47
CA VAL A 154 -15.49 -2.35 18.56
C VAL A 154 -16.44 -2.24 17.37
N LEU A 155 -15.97 -2.56 16.16
CA LEU A 155 -16.78 -2.60 14.95
C LEU A 155 -17.93 -3.62 15.07
N SER A 156 -17.66 -4.84 15.52
CA SER A 156 -18.65 -5.90 15.67
C SER A 156 -19.69 -5.57 16.77
N LEU A 157 -19.25 -4.97 17.87
CA LEU A 157 -20.14 -4.46 18.91
C LEU A 157 -21.02 -3.32 18.39
N GLY A 158 -20.45 -2.38 17.63
CA GLY A 158 -21.18 -1.31 16.98
C GLY A 158 -22.25 -1.83 16.01
N ALA A 159 -21.91 -2.82 15.21
CA ALA A 159 -22.83 -3.49 14.29
C ALA A 159 -23.96 -4.21 15.03
N SER A 160 -23.66 -4.87 16.15
CA SER A 160 -24.67 -5.55 17.00
C SER A 160 -25.65 -4.57 17.64
N ARG A 161 -25.21 -3.33 17.94
CA ARG A 161 -26.02 -2.26 18.52
C ARG A 161 -26.68 -1.37 17.48
N GLY A 162 -26.22 -1.44 16.22
CA GLY A 162 -26.64 -0.56 15.15
C GLY A 162 -26.11 0.88 15.29
N GLU A 163 -24.97 1.08 15.97
CA GLU A 163 -24.39 2.41 16.22
C GLU A 163 -23.28 2.77 15.24
N PHE A 164 -23.52 3.75 14.39
CA PHE A 164 -22.58 4.23 13.37
C PHE A 164 -21.22 4.66 13.95
N ASN A 165 -21.21 5.46 15.04
CA ASN A 165 -19.96 5.98 15.60
C ASN A 165 -19.04 4.85 16.13
N MET A 166 -19.61 3.78 16.70
CA MET A 166 -18.85 2.63 17.15
C MET A 166 -18.23 1.87 15.97
N ILE A 167 -19.02 1.63 14.90
CA ILE A 167 -18.53 0.98 13.69
C ILE A 167 -17.36 1.79 13.11
N ASN A 168 -17.55 3.10 12.95
CA ASN A 168 -16.56 4.00 12.38
C ASN A 168 -15.27 4.09 13.24
N GLY A 169 -15.43 4.17 14.57
CA GLY A 169 -14.30 4.13 15.50
C GLY A 169 -13.50 2.82 15.43
N GLY A 170 -14.19 1.69 15.26
CA GLY A 170 -13.60 0.38 15.04
C GLY A 170 -12.78 0.32 13.75
N GLU A 171 -13.31 0.86 12.65
CA GLU A 171 -12.62 0.97 11.34
C GLU A 171 -11.35 1.83 11.45
N ILE A 172 -11.40 2.98 12.12
CA ILE A 172 -10.24 3.84 12.35
C ILE A 172 -9.14 3.08 13.11
N LEU A 173 -9.52 2.40 14.20
CA LEU A 173 -8.58 1.65 15.02
C LEU A 173 -7.97 0.46 14.25
N MET A 174 -8.77 -0.25 13.47
CA MET A 174 -8.30 -1.30 12.57
C MET A 174 -7.32 -0.75 11.52
N GLY A 175 -7.61 0.44 10.96
CA GLY A 175 -6.76 1.11 9.98
C GLY A 175 -5.37 1.44 10.51
N ILE A 176 -5.24 1.90 11.78
CA ILE A 176 -3.95 2.15 12.44
C ILE A 176 -3.07 0.88 12.42
N GLY A 177 -3.65 -0.28 12.70
CA GLY A 177 -2.93 -1.54 12.69
C GLY A 177 -2.60 -2.02 11.28
N ASN A 178 -3.56 -1.97 10.37
CA ASN A 178 -3.48 -2.62 9.07
C ASN A 178 -2.35 -2.10 8.16
N VAL A 179 -2.14 -0.80 8.11
CA VAL A 179 -1.06 -0.22 7.28
C VAL A 179 0.33 -0.56 7.81
N THR A 180 0.52 -0.38 9.11
CA THR A 180 1.83 -0.56 9.73
C THR A 180 2.25 -2.03 9.76
N ILE A 181 1.28 -2.97 9.88
CA ILE A 181 1.57 -4.40 9.93
C ILE A 181 2.20 -4.92 8.63
N HIS A 182 1.79 -4.38 7.47
CA HIS A 182 2.41 -4.73 6.19
C HIS A 182 3.89 -4.33 6.12
N MET A 183 4.26 -3.18 6.72
CA MET A 183 5.67 -2.77 6.79
C MET A 183 6.48 -3.68 7.71
N CYS A 184 5.88 -4.14 8.83
CA CYS A 184 6.49 -5.13 9.72
C CYS A 184 6.73 -6.46 9.00
N GLN A 185 5.71 -6.98 8.29
CA GLN A 185 5.81 -8.21 7.51
C GLN A 185 6.94 -8.13 6.49
N LEU A 186 7.00 -7.06 5.69
CA LEU A 186 8.03 -6.88 4.68
C LEU A 186 9.44 -6.87 5.29
N LYS A 187 9.63 -6.22 6.45
CA LYS A 187 10.92 -6.18 7.15
C LYS A 187 11.29 -7.54 7.73
N ILE A 188 10.32 -8.27 8.31
CA ILE A 188 10.51 -9.64 8.78
C ILE A 188 10.92 -10.55 7.62
N TYR A 189 10.19 -10.52 6.50
CA TYR A 189 10.50 -11.34 5.32
C TYR A 189 11.88 -10.98 4.74
N ALA A 190 12.23 -9.70 4.67
CA ALA A 190 13.54 -9.28 4.20
C ALA A 190 14.67 -9.82 5.11
N HIS A 191 14.48 -9.83 6.42
CA HIS A 191 15.46 -10.38 7.36
C HIS A 191 15.66 -11.90 7.22
N TRP A 192 14.55 -12.66 7.06
CA TRP A 192 14.59 -14.12 7.09
C TRP A 192 14.82 -14.76 5.71
N PHE A 193 14.45 -14.10 4.63
CA PHE A 193 14.42 -14.69 3.28
C PHE A 193 15.27 -13.96 2.24
N ARG A 194 16.00 -12.92 2.61
CA ARG A 194 16.99 -12.32 1.73
C ARG A 194 18.14 -13.30 1.54
N GLY A 195 18.55 -13.50 0.29
CA GLY A 195 19.72 -14.35 -0.02
C GLY A 195 20.99 -13.77 0.57
N SER A 196 21.90 -14.66 0.97
CA SER A 196 23.23 -14.31 1.44
C SER A 196 24.28 -15.12 0.65
N THR A 197 25.53 -14.69 0.74
CA THR A 197 26.65 -15.45 0.14
C THR A 197 26.84 -16.82 0.78
N VAL A 198 26.33 -17.00 2.01
CA VAL A 198 26.44 -18.25 2.79
C VAL A 198 25.24 -19.16 2.55
N ASP A 199 24.02 -18.60 2.52
CA ASP A 199 22.76 -19.36 2.43
C ASP A 199 22.25 -19.57 0.98
N GLY A 200 22.92 -18.95 0.00
CA GLY A 200 22.52 -19.03 -1.40
C GLY A 200 21.41 -18.06 -1.79
N PRO A 201 20.69 -18.33 -2.92
CA PRO A 201 19.67 -17.42 -3.44
C PRO A 201 18.49 -17.27 -2.48
N GLY A 202 18.05 -16.03 -2.27
CA GLY A 202 16.94 -15.72 -1.38
C GLY A 202 15.57 -16.15 -1.93
N LEU A 203 14.63 -16.37 -1.02
CA LEU A 203 13.23 -16.71 -1.31
C LEU A 203 12.28 -15.52 -1.02
N LEU A 204 12.80 -14.30 -0.90
CA LEU A 204 12.03 -13.12 -0.52
C LEU A 204 10.86 -12.87 -1.50
N GLY A 205 11.10 -12.94 -2.80
CA GLY A 205 10.06 -12.76 -3.82
C GLY A 205 8.95 -13.82 -3.73
N LEU A 206 9.32 -15.07 -3.44
CA LEU A 206 8.35 -16.15 -3.24
C LEU A 206 7.46 -15.90 -2.01
N VAL A 207 8.07 -15.56 -0.89
CA VAL A 207 7.34 -15.35 0.38
C VAL A 207 6.42 -14.13 0.30
N THR A 208 6.87 -13.02 -0.28
CA THR A 208 6.03 -11.84 -0.51
C THR A 208 4.90 -12.12 -1.50
N GLY A 209 5.15 -12.93 -2.52
CA GLY A 209 4.11 -13.41 -3.45
C GLY A 209 3.05 -14.26 -2.75
N PHE A 210 3.46 -15.15 -1.84
CA PHE A 210 2.53 -15.91 -1.00
C PHE A 210 1.72 -15.02 -0.06
N ASP A 211 2.32 -14.01 0.55
CA ASP A 211 1.65 -13.06 1.43
C ASP A 211 0.50 -12.35 0.70
N VAL A 212 0.76 -11.83 -0.50
CA VAL A 212 -0.26 -11.20 -1.33
C VAL A 212 -1.37 -12.19 -1.73
N ALA A 213 -1.02 -13.41 -2.12
CA ALA A 213 -1.99 -14.42 -2.53
C ALA A 213 -2.90 -14.83 -1.35
N ILE A 214 -2.34 -15.04 -0.16
CA ILE A 214 -3.09 -15.39 1.05
C ILE A 214 -3.96 -14.23 1.51
N GLY A 215 -3.48 -12.98 1.43
CA GLY A 215 -4.30 -11.80 1.68
C GLY A 215 -5.57 -11.75 0.81
N ARG A 216 -5.46 -12.16 -0.46
CA ARG A 216 -6.62 -12.28 -1.38
C ARG A 216 -7.54 -13.45 -1.02
N VAL A 217 -7.00 -14.56 -0.52
CA VAL A 217 -7.83 -15.67 0.02
C VAL A 217 -8.66 -15.19 1.21
N PHE A 218 -8.10 -14.37 2.09
CA PHE A 218 -8.85 -13.78 3.21
C PHE A 218 -9.96 -12.84 2.72
N GLY A 219 -9.68 -12.02 1.70
CA GLY A 219 -10.70 -11.22 1.03
C GLY A 219 -11.80 -12.08 0.39
N LEU A 220 -11.43 -13.18 -0.26
CA LEU A 220 -12.39 -14.14 -0.82
C LEU A 220 -13.31 -14.73 0.26
N MET A 221 -12.76 -15.09 1.41
CA MET A 221 -13.56 -15.55 2.56
C MET A 221 -14.51 -14.46 3.06
N GLY A 222 -14.04 -13.20 3.12
CA GLY A 222 -14.87 -12.03 3.47
C GLY A 222 -16.00 -11.77 2.47
N ALA A 223 -15.79 -12.06 1.20
CA ALA A 223 -16.84 -11.95 0.18
C ALA A 223 -17.86 -13.11 0.22
N LEU A 224 -17.42 -14.33 0.55
CA LEU A 224 -18.26 -15.54 0.47
C LEU A 224 -19.06 -15.84 1.73
N ILE A 225 -18.49 -15.64 2.92
CA ILE A 225 -19.03 -16.18 4.18
C ILE A 225 -20.17 -15.33 4.79
N PRO A 226 -20.16 -13.97 4.75
CA PRO A 226 -21.15 -13.18 5.49
C PRO A 226 -22.59 -13.44 5.09
N ALA A 227 -22.89 -13.62 3.80
CA ALA A 227 -24.26 -13.82 3.32
C ALA A 227 -24.85 -15.18 3.73
N PRO A 228 -24.18 -16.34 3.53
CA PRO A 228 -24.65 -17.62 4.06
C PRO A 228 -24.74 -17.66 5.58
N LEU A 229 -23.81 -17.00 6.28
CA LEU A 229 -23.83 -16.93 7.74
C LEU A 229 -25.03 -16.15 8.26
N MET A 230 -25.40 -15.06 7.57
CA MET A 230 -26.63 -14.31 7.86
C MET A 230 -27.88 -15.17 7.63
N GLU A 231 -27.93 -15.95 6.55
CA GLU A 231 -29.04 -16.86 6.27
C GLU A 231 -29.19 -17.92 7.38
N ALA A 232 -28.07 -18.51 7.84
CA ALA A 232 -28.05 -19.54 8.85
C ALA A 232 -28.39 -19.03 10.27
N THR A 233 -27.96 -17.80 10.61
CA THR A 233 -28.10 -17.25 11.97
C THR A 233 -29.28 -16.28 12.14
N GLY A 234 -29.85 -15.79 11.02
CA GLY A 234 -30.88 -14.74 11.01
C GLY A 234 -30.37 -13.35 11.41
N LYS A 235 -29.06 -13.17 11.62
CA LYS A 235 -28.47 -11.92 12.10
C LYS A 235 -27.29 -11.51 11.23
N TRP A 236 -27.38 -10.32 10.64
CA TRP A 236 -26.39 -9.81 9.68
C TRP A 236 -25.01 -9.53 10.29
N TYR A 237 -24.93 -9.12 11.55
CA TYR A 237 -23.69 -8.71 12.21
C TYR A 237 -22.74 -9.87 12.53
N TRP A 238 -23.19 -11.14 12.48
CA TRP A 238 -22.31 -12.30 12.68
C TRP A 238 -21.18 -12.38 11.65
N GLY A 239 -21.41 -11.87 10.44
CA GLY A 239 -20.35 -11.74 9.44
C GLY A 239 -19.15 -10.90 9.94
N LEU A 240 -19.40 -9.86 10.72
CA LEU A 240 -18.37 -9.00 11.29
C LEU A 240 -17.73 -9.60 12.55
N TRP A 241 -18.52 -10.32 13.38
CA TRP A 241 -17.98 -11.07 14.52
C TRP A 241 -16.97 -12.15 14.09
N LEU A 242 -17.16 -12.76 12.94
CA LEU A 242 -16.18 -13.69 12.38
C LEU A 242 -14.85 -12.99 12.05
N GLY A 243 -14.89 -11.75 11.58
CA GLY A 243 -13.71 -10.89 11.40
C GLY A 243 -12.93 -10.66 12.69
N PHE A 244 -13.65 -10.45 13.81
CA PHE A 244 -13.03 -10.36 15.14
C PHE A 244 -12.39 -11.69 15.56
N ILE A 245 -13.04 -12.84 15.35
CA ILE A 245 -12.47 -14.16 15.66
C ILE A 245 -11.18 -14.40 14.87
N PHE A 246 -11.16 -14.07 13.58
CA PHE A 246 -9.96 -14.17 12.76
C PHE A 246 -8.85 -13.20 13.21
N SER A 247 -9.21 -12.02 13.72
CA SER A 247 -8.25 -11.07 14.29
C SER A 247 -7.60 -11.58 15.57
N ILE A 248 -8.38 -12.24 16.46
CA ILE A 248 -7.83 -12.89 17.67
C ILE A 248 -6.90 -14.04 17.29
N PHE A 249 -7.25 -14.84 16.29
CA PHE A 249 -6.39 -15.89 15.78
C PHE A 249 -5.07 -15.33 15.25
N ALA A 250 -5.13 -14.26 14.43
CA ALA A 250 -3.95 -13.56 13.91
C ALA A 250 -3.10 -12.97 15.04
N TRP A 251 -3.72 -12.36 16.05
CA TRP A 251 -3.04 -11.83 17.23
C TRP A 251 -2.31 -12.94 18.02
N ALA A 252 -2.95 -14.08 18.20
CA ALA A 252 -2.33 -15.24 18.88
C ALA A 252 -1.10 -15.74 18.10
N LEU A 253 -1.18 -15.84 16.77
CA LEU A 253 -0.01 -16.20 15.93
C LEU A 253 1.10 -15.14 16.00
N CYS A 254 0.76 -13.86 16.05
CA CYS A 254 1.73 -12.79 16.24
C CYS A 254 2.45 -12.93 17.60
N LEU A 255 1.71 -13.26 18.65
CA LEU A 255 2.29 -13.52 19.97
C LEU A 255 3.25 -14.72 19.93
N VAL A 256 2.87 -15.81 19.27
CA VAL A 256 3.75 -16.97 19.06
C VAL A 256 5.01 -16.57 18.33
N TYR A 257 4.92 -15.74 17.28
CA TYR A 257 6.08 -15.22 16.57
C TYR A 257 7.00 -14.40 17.48
N VAL A 258 6.46 -13.47 18.28
CA VAL A 258 7.26 -12.65 19.21
C VAL A 258 7.94 -13.50 20.29
N LEU A 259 7.24 -14.51 20.82
CA LEU A 259 7.82 -15.44 21.78
C LEU A 259 8.92 -16.29 21.14
N HIS A 260 8.70 -16.78 19.92
CA HIS A 260 9.72 -17.53 19.18
C HIS A 260 10.96 -16.67 18.92
N GLU A 261 10.81 -15.42 18.48
CA GLU A 261 11.94 -14.51 18.27
C GLU A 261 12.74 -14.26 19.57
N ARG A 262 12.08 -14.19 20.74
CA ARG A 262 12.76 -14.03 22.03
C ARG A 262 13.68 -15.21 22.38
N THR A 263 13.34 -16.42 21.94
CA THR A 263 14.13 -17.64 22.18
C THR A 263 15.35 -17.75 21.26
N LEU A 264 15.40 -16.99 20.17
CA LEU A 264 16.50 -17.04 19.21
C LEU A 264 17.80 -16.43 19.78
N PRO A 265 18.98 -16.95 19.36
CA PRO A 265 20.27 -16.34 19.72
C PRO A 265 20.42 -14.96 19.08
N ALA A 266 21.18 -14.08 19.75
CA ALA A 266 21.37 -12.68 19.35
C ALA A 266 21.70 -12.44 17.85
N PRO A 267 22.56 -13.22 17.17
CA PRO A 267 22.88 -12.98 15.77
C PRO A 267 21.72 -13.25 14.80
N ARG A 268 20.66 -13.95 15.25
CA ARG A 268 19.47 -14.25 14.43
C ARG A 268 18.28 -13.31 14.70
N LYS A 269 18.39 -12.50 15.76
CA LYS A 269 17.35 -11.48 16.07
C LYS A 269 17.43 -10.34 15.07
N ILE A 270 16.28 -9.76 14.76
CA ILE A 270 16.24 -8.56 13.93
C ILE A 270 16.92 -7.42 14.72
N ALA A 271 17.99 -6.85 14.14
CA ALA A 271 18.72 -5.77 14.77
C ALA A 271 17.78 -4.57 15.03
N GLN A 272 17.68 -4.18 16.28
CA GLN A 272 16.95 -2.98 16.68
C GLN A 272 17.95 -1.82 16.72
N SER A 273 17.67 -0.75 16.00
CA SER A 273 18.51 0.45 15.99
C SER A 273 18.49 1.22 17.33
N MET A 274 17.75 0.73 18.30
CA MET A 274 17.59 1.32 19.64
C MET A 274 18.90 1.49 20.42
N LEU A 275 19.90 0.62 20.20
CA LEU A 275 21.13 0.63 21.01
C LEU A 275 21.95 1.90 20.76
N HIS A 276 21.95 2.42 19.55
CA HIS A 276 22.75 3.62 19.18
C HIS A 276 22.04 4.94 19.49
N ARG A 277 20.69 4.93 19.67
CA ARG A 277 19.86 6.13 19.85
C ARG A 277 19.34 6.34 21.28
N ARG A 278 19.76 5.55 22.26
CA ARG A 278 19.31 5.66 23.66
C ARG A 278 19.55 7.03 24.33
N CYS A 279 20.42 7.85 23.78
CA CYS A 279 20.77 9.16 24.32
C CYS A 279 19.99 10.33 23.72
N MET A 280 19.09 10.08 22.75
CA MET A 280 18.31 11.15 22.13
C MET A 280 16.91 11.28 22.77
N SER A 281 16.45 12.51 22.98
CA SER A 281 15.08 12.77 23.44
C SER A 281 14.06 12.37 22.36
N PRO A 282 12.79 12.04 22.70
CA PRO A 282 11.75 11.71 21.73
C PRO A 282 11.59 12.77 20.63
N TRP A 283 11.71 14.04 20.97
CA TRP A 283 11.63 15.16 20.02
C TRP A 283 12.80 15.18 19.05
N GLN A 284 14.00 14.87 19.50
CA GLN A 284 15.18 14.78 18.63
C GLN A 284 15.05 13.61 17.63
N HIS A 285 14.41 12.51 18.04
CA HIS A 285 14.09 11.43 17.11
C HIS A 285 13.11 11.87 16.01
N VAL A 286 12.06 12.61 16.40
CA VAL A 286 11.05 13.12 15.45
C VAL A 286 11.67 14.13 14.48
N THR A 287 12.47 15.08 14.98
CA THR A 287 13.11 16.09 14.12
C THR A 287 14.16 15.48 13.19
N ALA A 288 14.97 14.54 13.67
CA ALA A 288 15.94 13.83 12.84
C ALA A 288 15.23 13.01 11.74
N PHE A 289 14.10 12.39 12.06
CA PHE A 289 13.29 11.68 11.09
C PHE A 289 12.67 12.60 10.04
N LEU A 290 12.04 13.68 10.47
CA LEU A 290 11.45 14.65 9.55
C LEU A 290 12.52 15.24 8.61
N GLY A 291 13.73 15.49 9.12
CA GLY A 291 14.87 15.89 8.31
C GLY A 291 15.25 14.83 7.28
N GLN A 292 15.41 13.57 7.68
CA GLN A 292 15.72 12.47 6.75
C GLN A 292 14.60 12.26 5.73
N PHE A 293 13.33 12.30 6.17
CA PHE A 293 12.19 12.19 5.27
C PHE A 293 12.19 13.31 4.23
N TRP A 294 12.44 14.57 4.66
CA TRP A 294 12.53 15.70 3.76
C TRP A 294 13.67 15.56 2.73
N ASP A 295 14.85 15.14 3.19
CA ASP A 295 15.99 14.86 2.31
C ASP A 295 15.66 13.76 1.27
N HIS A 296 14.88 12.75 1.67
CA HIS A 296 14.41 11.72 0.76
C HIS A 296 13.39 12.28 -0.24
N VAL A 297 12.42 13.08 0.20
CA VAL A 297 11.38 13.69 -0.66
C VAL A 297 12.00 14.59 -1.73
N VAL A 298 13.02 15.38 -1.38
CA VAL A 298 13.74 16.25 -2.33
C VAL A 298 14.51 15.44 -3.39
N GLN A 299 14.94 14.23 -3.06
CA GLN A 299 15.66 13.35 -3.97
C GLN A 299 14.74 12.49 -4.86
N VAL A 300 13.42 12.54 -4.66
CA VAL A 300 12.45 11.77 -5.47
C VAL A 300 12.42 12.33 -6.90
N PRO A 301 12.50 11.47 -7.94
CA PRO A 301 12.48 11.89 -9.34
C PRO A 301 11.16 12.55 -9.76
N ALA A 302 11.22 13.50 -10.71
CA ALA A 302 10.03 14.16 -11.26
C ALA A 302 9.01 13.14 -11.87
N ALA A 303 9.50 12.10 -12.53
CA ALA A 303 8.67 11.03 -13.09
C ALA A 303 7.78 10.33 -12.05
N PHE A 304 8.24 10.22 -10.82
CA PHE A 304 7.45 9.64 -9.73
C PHE A 304 6.27 10.54 -9.35
N TRP A 305 6.47 11.86 -9.24
CA TRP A 305 5.40 12.80 -8.94
C TRP A 305 4.31 12.82 -10.01
N ILE A 306 4.71 12.70 -11.27
CA ILE A 306 3.76 12.57 -12.39
C ILE A 306 2.96 11.26 -12.26
N LEU A 307 3.59 10.14 -11.89
CA LEU A 307 2.91 8.85 -11.72
C LEU A 307 1.89 8.88 -10.58
N ILE A 308 2.22 9.51 -9.46
CA ILE A 308 1.38 9.55 -8.25
C ILE A 308 0.05 10.26 -8.47
N LEU A 309 0.00 11.31 -9.31
CA LEU A 309 -1.24 12.01 -9.60
C LEU A 309 -2.30 11.09 -10.24
N VAL A 310 -1.86 10.10 -11.01
CA VAL A 310 -2.78 9.09 -11.57
C VAL A 310 -3.29 8.14 -10.53
N GLN A 311 -2.45 7.75 -9.58
CA GLN A 311 -2.83 6.84 -8.51
C GLN A 311 -4.00 7.37 -7.68
N LEU A 312 -4.05 8.68 -7.44
CA LEU A 312 -5.17 9.31 -6.77
C LEU A 312 -6.50 9.03 -7.48
N LEU A 313 -6.50 9.20 -8.81
CA LEU A 313 -7.70 9.00 -9.63
C LEU A 313 -8.07 7.52 -9.75
N GLN A 314 -7.07 6.67 -9.87
CA GLN A 314 -7.23 5.25 -10.12
C GLN A 314 -7.81 4.50 -8.93
N THR A 315 -7.17 4.57 -7.78
CA THR A 315 -7.57 3.80 -6.59
C THR A 315 -8.88 4.32 -6.02
N GLY A 316 -9.10 5.63 -5.99
CA GLY A 316 -10.34 6.21 -5.50
C GLY A 316 -11.57 5.77 -6.31
N ALA A 317 -11.48 5.79 -7.63
CA ALA A 317 -12.56 5.35 -8.50
C ALA A 317 -12.89 3.86 -8.29
N VAL A 318 -11.87 3.01 -8.18
CA VAL A 318 -12.04 1.58 -7.94
C VAL A 318 -12.68 1.34 -6.57
N ALA A 319 -12.16 1.95 -5.51
CA ALA A 319 -12.66 1.76 -4.15
C ALA A 319 -14.13 2.19 -4.00
N SER A 320 -14.53 3.31 -4.63
CA SER A 320 -15.93 3.75 -4.65
C SER A 320 -16.84 2.75 -5.39
N TYR A 321 -16.37 2.15 -6.48
CA TYR A 321 -17.12 1.13 -7.21
C TYR A 321 -17.21 -0.16 -6.39
N GLU A 322 -16.09 -0.70 -5.91
CA GLU A 322 -16.01 -1.97 -5.17
C GLU A 322 -16.90 -1.97 -3.92
N SER A 323 -16.87 -0.89 -3.13
CA SER A 323 -17.68 -0.77 -1.91
C SER A 323 -19.20 -0.76 -2.18
N ASN A 324 -19.61 -0.52 -3.42
CA ASN A 324 -21.01 -0.44 -3.83
C ASN A 324 -21.48 -1.59 -4.74
N THR A 325 -20.56 -2.42 -5.25
CA THR A 325 -20.85 -3.40 -6.31
C THR A 325 -21.91 -4.42 -5.91
N VAL A 326 -21.89 -4.93 -4.69
CA VAL A 326 -22.89 -5.91 -4.22
C VAL A 326 -24.27 -5.27 -4.10
N ASP A 327 -24.38 -4.11 -3.48
CA ASP A 327 -25.64 -3.37 -3.36
C ASP A 327 -26.18 -2.98 -4.75
N MET A 328 -25.30 -2.58 -5.67
CA MET A 328 -25.67 -2.29 -7.06
C MET A 328 -26.29 -3.53 -7.74
N MET A 329 -25.70 -4.73 -7.56
CA MET A 329 -26.29 -5.97 -8.11
C MET A 329 -27.66 -6.27 -7.53
N VAL A 330 -27.84 -6.09 -6.22
CA VAL A 330 -29.11 -6.34 -5.53
C VAL A 330 -30.17 -5.36 -6.01
N VAL A 331 -29.88 -4.06 -6.04
CA VAL A 331 -30.82 -3.00 -6.38
C VAL A 331 -31.18 -3.01 -7.88
N THR A 332 -30.21 -3.25 -8.76
CA THR A 332 -30.46 -3.14 -10.22
C THR A 332 -31.01 -4.42 -10.85
N ARG A 333 -30.74 -5.60 -10.27
CA ARG A 333 -30.99 -6.90 -10.90
C ARG A 333 -31.59 -7.98 -10.01
N GLY A 334 -31.77 -7.71 -8.72
CA GLY A 334 -32.31 -8.63 -7.75
C GLY A 334 -33.53 -8.09 -7.03
N GLU A 335 -34.21 -8.95 -6.29
CA GLU A 335 -35.14 -8.57 -5.26
C GLU A 335 -34.37 -8.29 -3.99
N ASP A 336 -34.86 -7.39 -3.15
CA ASP A 336 -34.22 -7.01 -1.88
C ASP A 336 -34.50 -8.07 -0.78
N ASN A 337 -33.93 -9.27 -0.97
CA ASN A 337 -34.02 -10.40 -0.05
C ASN A 337 -32.65 -11.03 0.19
N VAL A 338 -32.56 -11.92 1.20
CA VAL A 338 -31.32 -12.60 1.59
C VAL A 338 -30.77 -13.49 0.48
N ALA A 339 -31.64 -14.12 -0.30
CA ALA A 339 -31.25 -15.00 -1.40
C ALA A 339 -30.57 -14.21 -2.54
N SER A 340 -31.08 -13.03 -2.87
CA SER A 340 -30.46 -12.14 -3.87
C SER A 340 -29.11 -11.59 -3.40
N LEU A 341 -28.99 -11.24 -2.11
CA LEU A 341 -27.72 -10.81 -1.50
C LEU A 341 -26.68 -11.93 -1.56
N LYS A 342 -27.05 -13.16 -1.22
CA LYS A 342 -26.16 -14.34 -1.30
C LYS A 342 -25.68 -14.59 -2.73
N SER A 343 -26.61 -14.51 -3.71
CA SER A 343 -26.27 -14.64 -5.13
C SER A 343 -25.32 -13.52 -5.61
N ALA A 344 -25.56 -12.28 -5.20
CA ALA A 344 -24.69 -11.15 -5.52
C ALA A 344 -23.29 -11.30 -4.87
N ALA A 345 -23.22 -11.75 -3.61
CA ALA A 345 -21.97 -12.01 -2.91
C ALA A 345 -21.12 -13.07 -3.60
N TYR A 346 -21.73 -14.18 -4.05
CA TYR A 346 -21.03 -15.22 -4.81
C TYR A 346 -20.48 -14.70 -6.15
N LYS A 347 -21.21 -13.82 -6.84
CA LYS A 347 -20.72 -13.20 -8.07
C LYS A 347 -19.58 -12.21 -7.78
N TYR A 348 -19.72 -11.42 -6.71
CA TYR A 348 -18.68 -10.49 -6.27
C TYR A 348 -17.39 -11.21 -5.85
N SER A 349 -17.47 -12.42 -5.32
CA SER A 349 -16.27 -13.18 -4.93
C SER A 349 -15.29 -13.44 -6.07
N MET A 350 -15.74 -13.36 -7.34
CA MET A 350 -14.87 -13.45 -8.52
C MET A 350 -13.81 -12.34 -8.55
N HIS A 351 -14.12 -11.18 -7.97
CA HIS A 351 -13.18 -10.06 -7.78
C HIS A 351 -11.90 -10.50 -7.05
N TYR A 352 -12.00 -11.40 -6.07
CA TYR A 352 -10.84 -11.93 -5.34
C TYR A 352 -10.33 -13.24 -5.92
N ALA A 353 -11.21 -14.15 -6.33
CA ALA A 353 -10.85 -15.52 -6.73
C ALA A 353 -9.98 -15.55 -7.99
N ILE A 354 -10.36 -14.81 -9.03
CA ILE A 354 -9.63 -14.79 -10.30
C ILE A 354 -8.23 -14.20 -10.16
N PRO A 355 -8.03 -13.05 -9.46
CA PRO A 355 -6.71 -12.48 -9.27
C PRO A 355 -5.74 -13.34 -8.47
N ILE A 356 -6.19 -14.27 -7.62
CA ILE A 356 -5.30 -15.20 -6.91
C ILE A 356 -4.42 -15.96 -7.90
N VAL A 357 -5.01 -16.44 -8.99
CA VAL A 357 -4.30 -17.19 -10.02
C VAL A 357 -3.69 -16.29 -11.09
N LEU A 358 -4.41 -15.25 -11.48
CA LEU A 358 -4.03 -14.42 -12.62
C LEU A 358 -2.87 -13.45 -12.32
N THR A 359 -2.73 -12.97 -11.07
CA THR A 359 -1.67 -12.00 -10.70
C THR A 359 -0.25 -12.53 -10.92
N PRO A 360 0.10 -13.77 -10.51
CA PRO A 360 1.43 -14.31 -10.81
C PRO A 360 1.70 -14.42 -12.31
N ILE A 361 0.70 -14.79 -13.10
CA ILE A 361 0.80 -14.93 -14.57
C ILE A 361 1.06 -13.56 -15.20
N VAL A 362 0.32 -12.54 -14.78
CA VAL A 362 0.48 -11.16 -15.26
C VAL A 362 1.83 -10.58 -14.83
N GLY A 363 2.29 -10.85 -13.60
CA GLY A 363 3.60 -10.46 -13.13
C GLY A 363 4.72 -11.02 -14.01
N LEU A 364 4.70 -12.32 -14.29
CA LEU A 364 5.64 -12.98 -15.22
C LEU A 364 5.52 -12.40 -16.65
N GLY A 365 4.30 -12.01 -17.06
CA GLY A 365 4.06 -11.34 -18.33
C GLY A 365 4.82 -10.02 -18.42
N PHE A 366 4.76 -9.18 -17.38
CA PHE A 366 5.48 -7.90 -17.36
C PHE A 366 7.00 -8.05 -17.35
N ASP A 367 7.53 -9.07 -16.70
CA ASP A 367 8.97 -9.34 -16.70
C ASP A 367 9.48 -9.76 -18.11
N LYS A 368 8.65 -10.48 -18.88
CA LYS A 368 8.99 -10.94 -20.22
C LYS A 368 8.69 -9.93 -21.32
N LEU A 369 7.56 -9.22 -21.25
CA LEU A 369 7.05 -8.34 -22.30
C LEU A 369 7.40 -6.87 -22.04
N GLY A 370 7.58 -6.46 -20.79
CA GLY A 370 7.66 -5.03 -20.42
C GLY A 370 6.31 -4.31 -20.58
N TYR A 371 6.30 -3.14 -21.20
CA TYR A 371 5.09 -2.33 -21.51
C TYR A 371 4.19 -2.02 -20.30
N ARG A 372 4.79 -1.77 -19.12
CA ARG A 372 4.06 -1.50 -17.87
C ARG A 372 3.11 -0.29 -17.97
N ASN A 373 3.46 0.71 -18.78
CA ASN A 373 2.61 1.89 -19.01
C ASN A 373 1.34 1.57 -19.79
N ALA A 374 1.42 0.69 -20.79
CA ALA A 374 0.25 0.27 -21.56
C ALA A 374 -0.76 -0.47 -20.68
N ALA A 375 -0.29 -1.20 -19.68
CA ALA A 375 -1.14 -1.91 -18.73
C ALA A 375 -2.04 -0.96 -17.93
N ILE A 376 -1.63 0.28 -17.66
CA ILE A 376 -2.46 1.30 -16.99
C ILE A 376 -3.71 1.60 -17.83
N SER A 377 -3.52 1.90 -19.14
CA SER A 377 -4.66 2.16 -20.03
C SER A 377 -5.55 0.93 -20.22
N VAL A 378 -4.95 -0.26 -20.35
CA VAL A 378 -5.70 -1.53 -20.49
C VAL A 378 -6.52 -1.81 -19.22
N CYS A 379 -5.94 -1.61 -18.04
CA CYS A 379 -6.62 -1.72 -16.76
C CYS A 379 -7.84 -0.79 -16.70
N ALA A 380 -7.65 0.49 -17.04
CA ALA A 380 -8.74 1.46 -17.06
C ALA A 380 -9.86 1.06 -18.05
N CYS A 381 -9.51 0.55 -19.23
CA CYS A 381 -10.50 0.04 -20.20
C CYS A 381 -11.31 -1.14 -19.62
N PHE A 382 -10.67 -2.10 -18.95
CA PHE A 382 -11.40 -3.20 -18.30
C PHE A 382 -12.38 -2.70 -17.26
N TYR A 383 -11.99 -1.74 -16.42
CA TYR A 383 -12.89 -1.14 -15.43
C TYR A 383 -14.01 -0.31 -16.09
N ILE A 384 -13.74 0.45 -17.14
CA ILE A 384 -14.78 1.19 -17.89
C ILE A 384 -15.84 0.22 -18.41
N VAL A 385 -15.44 -0.89 -19.02
CA VAL A 385 -16.36 -1.92 -19.51
C VAL A 385 -17.14 -2.55 -18.34
N ALA A 386 -16.45 -2.95 -17.26
CA ALA A 386 -17.09 -3.55 -16.09
C ALA A 386 -18.16 -2.64 -15.49
N MET A 387 -17.81 -1.38 -15.23
CA MET A 387 -18.70 -0.38 -14.61
C MET A 387 -19.87 -0.01 -15.52
N SER A 388 -19.62 0.14 -16.82
CA SER A 388 -20.67 0.44 -17.80
C SER A 388 -21.66 -0.71 -17.96
N LEU A 389 -21.17 -1.95 -18.05
CA LEU A 389 -22.04 -3.13 -18.12
C LEU A 389 -22.80 -3.36 -16.81
N MET A 390 -22.19 -3.09 -15.66
CA MET A 390 -22.85 -3.25 -14.37
C MET A 390 -23.95 -2.21 -14.15
N GLY A 391 -23.71 -0.95 -14.49
CA GLY A 391 -24.63 0.16 -14.23
C GLY A 391 -25.73 0.30 -15.28
N PHE A 392 -25.37 0.31 -16.57
CA PHE A 392 -26.27 0.73 -17.65
C PHE A 392 -26.82 -0.42 -18.50
N SER A 393 -26.35 -1.66 -18.29
CA SER A 393 -26.87 -2.81 -19.05
C SER A 393 -27.59 -3.83 -18.15
N GLN A 394 -28.40 -4.68 -18.75
CA GLN A 394 -29.09 -5.80 -18.07
C GLN A 394 -28.37 -7.14 -18.29
N VAL A 395 -27.10 -7.11 -18.71
CA VAL A 395 -26.29 -8.31 -18.91
C VAL A 395 -26.08 -9.02 -17.57
N HIS A 396 -26.00 -10.36 -17.60
CA HIS A 396 -25.81 -11.16 -16.39
C HIS A 396 -24.56 -10.67 -15.58
N PRO A 397 -24.66 -10.46 -14.26
CA PRO A 397 -23.61 -9.84 -13.45
C PRO A 397 -22.24 -10.52 -13.50
N VAL A 398 -22.16 -11.79 -13.85
CA VAL A 398 -20.90 -12.52 -14.04
C VAL A 398 -20.02 -11.87 -15.11
N VAL A 399 -20.61 -11.33 -16.19
CA VAL A 399 -19.82 -10.72 -17.27
C VAL A 399 -19.07 -9.48 -16.81
N PRO A 400 -19.72 -8.44 -16.22
CA PRO A 400 -18.99 -7.30 -15.69
C PRO A 400 -18.02 -7.69 -14.57
N MET A 401 -18.31 -8.72 -13.75
CA MET A 401 -17.39 -9.19 -12.71
C MET A 401 -16.12 -9.86 -13.28
N LEU A 402 -16.20 -10.49 -14.45
CA LEU A 402 -15.01 -10.98 -15.15
C LEU A 402 -14.09 -9.82 -15.56
N PHE A 403 -14.66 -8.78 -16.19
CA PHE A 403 -13.89 -7.59 -16.58
C PHE A 403 -13.30 -6.87 -15.35
N ASP A 404 -14.06 -6.78 -14.26
CA ASP A 404 -13.61 -6.24 -12.98
C ASP A 404 -12.41 -7.02 -12.42
N ALA A 405 -12.46 -8.35 -12.38
CA ALA A 405 -11.38 -9.19 -11.91
C ALA A 405 -10.10 -9.07 -12.76
N PHE A 406 -10.22 -8.93 -14.08
CA PHE A 406 -9.08 -8.61 -14.95
C PHE A 406 -8.53 -7.21 -14.67
N GLY A 407 -9.40 -6.22 -14.51
CA GLY A 407 -9.04 -4.86 -14.12
C GLY A 407 -8.29 -4.85 -12.78
N TYR A 408 -8.82 -5.52 -11.75
CA TYR A 408 -8.20 -5.61 -10.43
C TYR A 408 -6.82 -6.27 -10.45
N THR A 409 -6.66 -7.31 -11.26
CA THR A 409 -5.36 -7.96 -11.45
C THR A 409 -4.33 -7.02 -12.05
N LEU A 410 -4.71 -6.27 -13.09
CA LEU A 410 -3.82 -5.33 -13.77
C LEU A 410 -3.61 -4.04 -12.96
N ASN A 411 -4.51 -3.70 -12.03
CA ASN A 411 -4.43 -2.50 -11.23
C ASN A 411 -3.23 -2.48 -10.27
N SER A 412 -2.98 -3.57 -9.56
CA SER A 412 -1.98 -3.61 -8.50
C SER A 412 -0.55 -3.80 -9.02
N VAL A 413 -0.34 -4.61 -10.06
CA VAL A 413 0.99 -5.06 -10.49
C VAL A 413 1.83 -3.97 -11.16
N PRO A 414 1.32 -3.19 -12.16
CA PRO A 414 2.14 -2.21 -12.87
C PRO A 414 2.68 -1.11 -11.96
N PHE A 415 1.88 -0.60 -11.04
CA PHE A 415 2.29 0.50 -10.17
C PHE A 415 3.31 0.07 -9.14
N LEU A 416 3.08 -1.08 -8.49
CA LEU A 416 4.01 -1.60 -7.50
C LEU A 416 5.38 -1.91 -8.12
N ALA A 417 5.40 -2.42 -9.37
CA ALA A 417 6.61 -2.71 -10.12
C ALA A 417 7.29 -1.44 -10.67
N THR A 418 6.55 -0.34 -10.86
CA THR A 418 7.06 0.90 -11.47
C THR A 418 7.85 1.75 -10.47
N VAL A 419 7.41 1.81 -9.20
CA VAL A 419 8.10 2.62 -8.18
C VAL A 419 9.58 2.27 -8.03
N PRO A 420 10.00 1.00 -7.88
CA PRO A 420 11.40 0.64 -7.81
C PRO A 420 12.20 1.00 -9.06
N LEU A 421 11.55 1.07 -10.23
CA LEU A 421 12.22 1.44 -11.48
C LEU A 421 12.50 2.94 -11.56
N LEU A 422 11.60 3.77 -11.05
CA LEU A 422 11.76 5.21 -11.02
C LEU A 422 12.70 5.64 -9.90
N VAL A 423 12.61 5.00 -8.74
CA VAL A 423 13.38 5.31 -7.52
C VAL A 423 14.49 4.28 -7.36
N ARG A 424 15.63 4.49 -8.02
CA ARG A 424 16.75 3.55 -8.04
C ARG A 424 17.43 3.32 -6.69
N ARG A 425 17.43 4.34 -5.80
CA ARG A 425 18.09 4.26 -4.48
C ARG A 425 17.22 3.49 -3.51
N GLN A 426 17.72 2.41 -2.97
CA GLN A 426 17.01 1.58 -1.98
C GLN A 426 16.60 2.38 -0.73
N THR A 427 17.41 3.35 -0.32
CA THR A 427 17.13 4.22 0.83
C THR A 427 15.89 5.11 0.64
N LEU A 428 15.55 5.46 -0.61
CA LEU A 428 14.38 6.29 -0.94
C LEU A 428 13.09 5.46 -1.15
N MET A 429 13.22 4.15 -1.27
CA MET A 429 12.11 3.27 -1.67
C MET A 429 10.99 3.24 -0.63
N GLY A 430 11.34 3.23 0.65
CA GLY A 430 10.37 3.29 1.76
C GLY A 430 9.56 4.59 1.76
N SER A 431 10.23 5.73 1.62
CA SER A 431 9.59 7.05 1.55
C SER A 431 8.69 7.17 0.31
N ALA A 432 9.15 6.70 -0.86
CA ALA A 432 8.35 6.71 -2.08
C ALA A 432 7.08 5.84 -1.97
N HIS A 433 7.19 4.63 -1.41
CA HIS A 433 6.02 3.79 -1.15
C HIS A 433 5.07 4.41 -0.12
N GLY A 434 5.60 5.07 0.92
CA GLY A 434 4.78 5.80 1.90
C GLY A 434 3.96 6.90 1.25
N ILE A 435 4.59 7.72 0.38
CA ILE A 435 3.91 8.78 -0.37
C ILE A 435 2.84 8.17 -1.31
N LEU A 436 3.17 7.11 -2.06
CA LEU A 436 2.22 6.41 -2.93
C LEU A 436 0.99 5.93 -2.16
N LYS A 437 1.19 5.28 -1.02
CA LYS A 437 0.10 4.79 -0.16
C LYS A 437 -0.76 5.90 0.39
N ALA A 438 -0.16 7.03 0.78
CA ALA A 438 -0.91 8.19 1.26
C ALA A 438 -1.81 8.80 0.18
N PHE A 439 -1.33 8.89 -1.07
CA PHE A 439 -2.15 9.33 -2.21
C PHE A 439 -3.29 8.36 -2.51
N ASN A 440 -3.02 7.05 -2.51
CA ASN A 440 -4.06 6.04 -2.69
C ASN A 440 -5.16 6.19 -1.64
N ALA A 441 -4.79 6.21 -0.37
CA ALA A 441 -5.72 6.31 0.74
C ALA A 441 -6.53 7.62 0.73
N SER A 442 -5.90 8.74 0.33
CA SER A 442 -6.59 10.02 0.17
C SER A 442 -7.62 9.97 -0.96
N GLY A 443 -7.25 9.39 -2.11
CA GLY A 443 -8.15 9.18 -3.25
C GLY A 443 -9.34 8.29 -2.89
N GLU A 444 -9.08 7.18 -2.21
CA GLU A 444 -10.11 6.26 -1.73
C GLU A 444 -11.09 6.96 -0.79
N THR A 445 -10.59 7.71 0.21
CA THR A 445 -11.42 8.46 1.16
C THR A 445 -12.32 9.47 0.44
N ILE A 446 -11.76 10.30 -0.43
CA ILE A 446 -12.52 11.32 -1.16
C ILE A 446 -13.59 10.67 -2.04
N MET A 447 -13.24 9.65 -2.80
CA MET A 447 -14.14 9.06 -3.79
C MET A 447 -15.22 8.17 -3.16
N GLN A 448 -14.95 7.48 -2.06
CA GLN A 448 -15.98 6.70 -1.35
C GLN A 448 -17.05 7.61 -0.75
N VAL A 449 -16.65 8.70 -0.10
CA VAL A 449 -17.60 9.66 0.47
C VAL A 449 -18.35 10.43 -0.63
N ALA A 450 -17.65 10.90 -1.67
CA ALA A 450 -18.27 11.57 -2.81
C ALA A 450 -19.25 10.63 -3.54
N GLY A 451 -18.88 9.37 -3.75
CA GLY A 451 -19.73 8.36 -4.36
C GLY A 451 -21.03 8.13 -3.58
N GLY A 452 -20.92 8.04 -2.24
CA GLY A 452 -22.10 7.93 -1.36
C GLY A 452 -23.01 9.16 -1.44
N SER A 453 -22.42 10.36 -1.39
CA SER A 453 -23.21 11.61 -1.46
C SER A 453 -23.93 11.80 -2.79
N LEU A 454 -23.34 11.34 -3.90
CA LEU A 454 -23.97 11.36 -5.21
C LEU A 454 -25.13 10.36 -5.34
N GLN A 455 -25.04 9.22 -4.66
CA GLN A 455 -26.16 8.26 -4.57
C GLN A 455 -27.34 8.89 -3.81
N ASP A 456 -27.08 9.55 -2.67
CA ASP A 456 -28.12 10.23 -1.89
C ASP A 456 -28.73 11.40 -2.68
N ARG A 457 -27.91 12.12 -3.46
CA ARG A 457 -28.41 13.16 -4.36
C ARG A 457 -29.34 12.58 -5.43
N ALA A 458 -29.02 11.42 -6.02
CA ALA A 458 -29.87 10.77 -7.01
C ALA A 458 -31.25 10.40 -6.41
N VAL A 459 -31.26 9.83 -5.21
CA VAL A 459 -32.50 9.50 -4.48
C VAL A 459 -33.31 10.76 -4.16
N ARG A 460 -32.67 11.84 -3.68
CA ARG A 460 -33.33 13.12 -3.39
C ARG A 460 -33.94 13.79 -4.63
N HIS A 461 -33.35 13.59 -5.81
CA HIS A 461 -33.91 14.06 -7.08
C HIS A 461 -35.02 13.16 -7.65
N GLY A 462 -35.51 12.19 -6.87
CA GLY A 462 -36.63 11.32 -7.25
C GLY A 462 -36.28 10.29 -8.33
N LYS A 463 -35.00 9.99 -8.53
CA LYS A 463 -34.60 8.91 -9.45
C LYS A 463 -35.08 7.56 -8.91
N PRO A 464 -35.54 6.65 -9.79
CA PRO A 464 -35.90 5.30 -9.38
C PRO A 464 -34.71 4.60 -8.73
N MET A 465 -34.96 3.68 -7.79
CA MET A 465 -33.89 2.96 -7.06
C MET A 465 -32.88 2.28 -7.99
N ARG A 466 -33.28 1.85 -9.17
CA ARG A 466 -32.40 1.29 -10.20
C ARG A 466 -31.34 2.28 -10.69
N GLU A 467 -31.68 3.57 -10.75
CA GLU A 467 -30.81 4.65 -11.23
C GLU A 467 -30.07 5.37 -10.09
N LYS A 468 -30.15 4.87 -8.87
CA LYS A 468 -29.48 5.41 -7.67
C LYS A 468 -27.99 5.62 -7.89
N TYR A 469 -27.35 4.77 -8.68
CA TYR A 469 -25.91 4.76 -8.90
C TYR A 469 -25.44 5.62 -10.08
N ASP A 470 -26.32 6.17 -10.91
CA ASP A 470 -25.96 6.86 -12.16
C ASP A 470 -24.93 7.98 -11.95
N TYR A 471 -25.19 8.88 -10.99
CA TYR A 471 -24.30 10.02 -10.76
C TYR A 471 -22.92 9.57 -10.25
N MET A 472 -22.87 8.55 -9.42
CA MET A 472 -21.63 7.95 -8.96
C MET A 472 -20.88 7.30 -10.14
N LEU A 473 -21.58 6.56 -11.00
CA LEU A 473 -21.01 5.91 -12.17
C LEU A 473 -20.46 6.92 -13.17
N TYR A 474 -21.16 8.03 -13.45
CA TYR A 474 -20.63 9.10 -14.30
C TYR A 474 -19.33 9.68 -13.76
N LEU A 475 -19.24 9.91 -12.43
CA LEU A 475 -18.02 10.38 -11.80
C LEU A 475 -16.88 9.36 -11.99
N VAL A 476 -17.09 8.11 -11.61
CA VAL A 476 -16.09 7.05 -11.63
C VAL A 476 -15.61 6.75 -13.05
N LEU A 477 -16.54 6.70 -14.04
CA LEU A 477 -16.22 6.51 -15.45
C LEU A 477 -15.41 7.68 -16.02
N THR A 478 -15.70 8.92 -15.61
CA THR A 478 -14.91 10.09 -16.00
C THR A 478 -13.46 9.95 -15.52
N PHE A 479 -13.26 9.57 -14.26
CA PHE A 479 -11.93 9.37 -13.71
C PHE A 479 -11.20 8.20 -14.40
N LYS A 480 -11.89 7.10 -14.69
CA LYS A 480 -11.32 5.97 -15.45
C LYS A 480 -10.98 6.33 -16.90
N GLY A 481 -11.81 7.18 -17.54
CA GLY A 481 -11.52 7.74 -18.87
C GLY A 481 -10.24 8.61 -18.85
N LEU A 482 -10.09 9.48 -17.86
CA LEU A 482 -8.88 10.26 -17.67
C LEU A 482 -7.65 9.38 -17.41
N GLU A 483 -7.78 8.30 -16.64
CA GLU A 483 -6.70 7.32 -16.40
C GLU A 483 -6.29 6.62 -17.70
N ALA A 484 -7.25 6.21 -18.55
CA ALA A 484 -6.95 5.58 -19.82
C ALA A 484 -6.16 6.51 -20.75
N LEU A 485 -6.56 7.79 -20.83
CA LEU A 485 -5.84 8.82 -21.60
C LEU A 485 -4.44 9.08 -21.02
N TYR A 486 -4.34 9.13 -19.71
CA TYR A 486 -3.08 9.38 -19.04
C TYR A 486 -2.07 8.23 -19.23
N GLY A 487 -2.50 6.98 -19.18
CA GLY A 487 -1.63 5.84 -19.47
C GLY A 487 -1.02 5.93 -20.87
N GLY A 488 -1.79 6.38 -21.86
CA GLY A 488 -1.32 6.68 -23.21
C GLY A 488 -0.30 7.83 -23.24
N LEU A 489 -0.61 8.94 -22.55
CA LEU A 489 0.32 10.08 -22.40
C LEU A 489 1.61 9.67 -21.71
N TYR A 490 1.51 8.91 -20.61
CA TYR A 490 2.68 8.44 -19.86
C TYR A 490 3.54 7.49 -20.73
N HIS A 491 2.90 6.67 -21.56
CA HIS A 491 3.59 5.84 -22.54
C HIS A 491 4.36 6.66 -23.60
N ALA A 492 3.80 7.79 -24.05
CA ALA A 492 4.48 8.71 -24.97
C ALA A 492 5.65 9.43 -24.28
N LEU A 493 5.45 9.89 -23.04
CA LEU A 493 6.50 10.55 -22.23
C LEU A 493 7.66 9.62 -21.91
N ASP A 494 7.41 8.32 -21.69
CA ASP A 494 8.44 7.32 -21.38
C ASP A 494 9.53 7.28 -22.45
N ARG A 495 9.15 7.30 -23.72
CA ARG A 495 10.12 7.28 -24.84
C ARG A 495 11.02 8.51 -24.85
N ARG A 496 10.46 9.67 -24.54
CA ARG A 496 11.16 10.96 -24.71
C ARG A 496 11.94 11.40 -23.47
N TYR A 497 11.37 11.17 -22.27
CA TYR A 497 11.86 11.75 -21.03
C TYR A 497 12.30 10.76 -19.97
N PHE A 498 11.78 9.52 -19.99
CA PHE A 498 12.15 8.50 -18.99
C PHE A 498 13.16 7.47 -19.53
N GLY A 499 13.61 7.66 -20.76
CA GLY A 499 14.61 6.77 -21.39
C GLY A 499 14.08 5.37 -21.72
N GLY A 500 12.75 5.19 -21.83
CA GLY A 500 12.10 3.94 -22.24
C GLY A 500 12.08 2.86 -21.16
N VAL A 501 12.33 3.18 -19.89
CA VAL A 501 12.45 2.20 -18.79
C VAL A 501 11.19 1.37 -18.59
N MET A 502 10.01 1.97 -18.80
CA MET A 502 8.72 1.31 -18.61
C MET A 502 8.37 0.28 -19.68
N ARG A 503 9.03 0.37 -20.84
CA ARG A 503 8.83 -0.55 -21.97
C ARG A 503 9.80 -1.74 -21.93
N MET A 504 10.89 -1.63 -21.18
CA MET A 504 11.95 -2.64 -21.18
C MET A 504 11.49 -3.90 -20.48
N THR A 505 11.93 -5.02 -21.04
CA THR A 505 11.92 -6.30 -20.35
C THR A 505 12.91 -6.28 -19.18
N GLU A 506 12.73 -7.13 -18.19
CA GLU A 506 13.62 -7.19 -17.03
C GLU A 506 15.08 -7.41 -17.43
N LYS A 507 15.33 -8.28 -18.42
CA LYS A 507 16.69 -8.51 -18.95
C LYS A 507 17.31 -7.26 -19.57
N GLN A 508 16.52 -6.50 -20.35
CA GLN A 508 16.98 -5.24 -20.96
C GLN A 508 17.24 -4.17 -19.90
N ARG A 509 16.41 -4.11 -18.86
CA ARG A 509 16.56 -3.22 -17.74
C ARG A 509 17.88 -3.45 -17.00
N VAL A 510 18.12 -4.69 -16.57
CA VAL A 510 19.36 -5.07 -15.87
C VAL A 510 20.61 -4.73 -16.70
N LYS A 511 20.59 -5.03 -18.00
CA LYS A 511 21.69 -4.68 -18.89
C LYS A 511 21.92 -3.18 -18.95
N LYS A 512 20.86 -2.39 -19.13
CA LYS A 512 20.95 -0.93 -19.19
C LYS A 512 21.36 -0.30 -17.86
N GLU A 513 20.96 -0.86 -16.72
CA GLU A 513 21.44 -0.44 -15.40
C GLU A 513 22.92 -0.67 -15.22
N ALA A 514 23.44 -1.82 -15.69
CA ALA A 514 24.86 -2.10 -15.67
C ALA A 514 25.67 -1.13 -16.57
N GLU A 515 25.12 -0.73 -17.72
CA GLU A 515 25.74 0.24 -18.64
C GLU A 515 25.72 1.68 -18.08
N LEU A 516 24.63 2.09 -17.42
CA LEU A 516 24.44 3.45 -16.89
C LEU A 516 25.16 3.69 -15.55
N GLY A 517 25.49 2.65 -14.78
CA GLY A 517 26.04 2.79 -13.43
C GLY A 517 25.15 3.69 -12.54
N GLU A 518 25.68 4.81 -12.05
CA GLU A 518 24.93 5.78 -11.23
C GLU A 518 24.11 6.80 -12.04
N GLN A 519 24.22 6.83 -13.36
CA GLN A 519 23.51 7.80 -14.18
C GLN A 519 22.00 7.49 -14.25
N SER A 520 21.17 8.54 -14.32
CA SER A 520 19.73 8.40 -14.45
C SER A 520 19.31 8.02 -15.88
N TYR A 521 18.23 7.27 -16.02
CA TYR A 521 17.72 6.78 -17.32
C TYR A 521 17.31 7.91 -18.28
N GLY A 522 16.76 9.03 -17.79
CA GLY A 522 16.28 10.14 -18.60
C GLY A 522 16.20 11.43 -17.80
N SER A 523 15.85 12.53 -18.48
CA SER A 523 15.84 13.87 -17.88
C SER A 523 14.87 14.02 -16.71
N LEU A 524 13.68 13.43 -16.80
CA LEU A 524 12.67 13.45 -15.72
C LEU A 524 12.88 12.36 -14.65
N CYS A 525 13.82 11.43 -14.86
CA CYS A 525 14.26 10.50 -13.83
C CYS A 525 15.25 11.14 -12.84
N ARG A 526 15.45 12.46 -12.91
CA ARG A 526 16.23 13.25 -11.96
C ARG A 526 15.31 14.02 -11.02
N PRO A 527 15.77 14.34 -9.80
CA PRO A 527 15.07 15.28 -8.93
C PRO A 527 14.95 16.65 -9.60
N HIS A 528 13.79 17.28 -9.50
CA HIS A 528 13.54 18.60 -10.05
C HIS A 528 12.70 19.42 -9.07
N ALA A 529 13.21 20.56 -8.62
CA ALA A 529 12.63 21.37 -7.57
C ALA A 529 11.15 21.74 -7.82
N PHE A 530 10.79 22.12 -9.05
CA PHE A 530 9.41 22.45 -9.42
C PHE A 530 8.45 21.27 -9.16
N TRP A 531 8.79 20.06 -9.64
CA TRP A 531 7.95 18.87 -9.47
C TRP A 531 7.87 18.42 -8.01
N THR A 532 8.96 18.57 -7.26
CA THR A 532 8.97 18.24 -5.82
C THR A 532 8.09 19.21 -5.05
N VAL A 533 8.20 20.53 -5.28
CA VAL A 533 7.33 21.51 -4.61
C VAL A 533 5.87 21.30 -5.00
N LEU A 534 5.58 21.12 -6.30
CA LEU A 534 4.23 20.83 -6.77
C LEU A 534 3.67 19.55 -6.12
N GLY A 535 4.47 18.48 -6.07
CA GLY A 535 4.10 17.23 -5.44
C GLY A 535 3.83 17.37 -3.93
N CYS A 536 4.65 18.11 -3.19
CA CYS A 536 4.43 18.36 -1.78
C CYS A 536 3.16 19.20 -1.53
N VAL A 537 2.97 20.27 -2.30
CA VAL A 537 1.76 21.10 -2.18
C VAL A 537 0.50 20.29 -2.51
N THR A 538 0.51 19.54 -3.59
CA THR A 538 -0.62 18.66 -3.95
C THR A 538 -0.87 17.60 -2.89
N SER A 539 0.18 17.01 -2.29
CA SER A 539 0.05 16.04 -1.18
C SER A 539 -0.70 16.66 0.02
N VAL A 540 -0.28 17.85 0.44
CA VAL A 540 -0.92 18.55 1.57
C VAL A 540 -2.38 18.88 1.26
N LEU A 541 -2.64 19.42 0.07
CA LEU A 541 -4.02 19.78 -0.35
C LEU A 541 -4.94 18.56 -0.42
N ILE A 542 -4.45 17.44 -0.96
CA ILE A 542 -5.24 16.21 -1.11
C ILE A 542 -5.52 15.59 0.25
N VAL A 543 -4.55 15.55 1.15
CA VAL A 543 -4.75 15.07 2.53
C VAL A 543 -5.75 15.97 3.25
N ALA A 544 -5.59 17.30 3.17
CA ALA A 544 -6.53 18.25 3.77
C ALA A 544 -7.95 18.09 3.21
N ALA A 545 -8.08 17.89 1.89
CA ALA A 545 -9.38 17.63 1.25
C ALA A 545 -10.00 16.31 1.74
N ALA A 546 -9.22 15.23 1.87
CA ALA A 546 -9.71 13.95 2.39
C ALA A 546 -10.25 14.07 3.81
N TYR A 547 -9.51 14.73 4.70
CA TYR A 547 -9.99 15.01 6.07
C TYR A 547 -11.20 15.94 6.09
N GLY A 548 -11.19 17.00 5.29
CA GLY A 548 -12.31 17.95 5.21
C GLY A 548 -13.61 17.28 4.75
N VAL A 549 -13.55 16.50 3.67
CA VAL A 549 -14.71 15.75 3.15
C VAL A 549 -15.19 14.72 4.18
N PHE A 550 -14.27 13.96 4.76
CA PHE A 550 -14.62 12.96 5.78
C PHE A 550 -15.31 13.57 6.98
N ILE A 551 -14.73 14.61 7.60
CA ILE A 551 -15.26 15.27 8.80
C ILE A 551 -16.61 15.94 8.49
N HIS A 552 -16.74 16.62 7.35
CA HIS A 552 -17.99 17.24 6.93
C HIS A 552 -19.13 16.22 6.91
N PHE A 553 -18.96 15.11 6.17
CA PHE A 553 -20.01 14.09 6.07
C PHE A 553 -20.15 13.21 7.31
N TRP A 554 -19.16 13.15 8.20
CA TRP A 554 -19.32 12.50 9.50
C TRP A 554 -20.26 13.30 10.41
N ILE A 555 -20.10 14.63 10.46
CA ILE A 555 -20.85 15.49 11.41
C ILE A 555 -22.25 15.82 10.90
N THR A 556 -22.43 15.99 9.57
CA THR A 556 -23.69 16.41 8.96
C THR A 556 -24.80 15.37 9.20
N ASN A 557 -25.96 15.82 9.64
CA ASN A 557 -27.13 14.95 9.80
C ASN A 557 -27.73 14.60 8.43
N PRO A 558 -28.25 13.36 8.23
CA PRO A 558 -28.86 12.93 6.97
C PRO A 558 -30.05 13.82 6.54
N ASP A 559 -30.77 14.42 7.49
CA ASP A 559 -31.98 15.22 7.27
C ASP A 559 -31.74 16.73 7.20
N GLU A 560 -30.54 17.23 7.47
CA GLU A 560 -30.19 18.63 7.27
C GLU A 560 -30.13 18.96 5.78
N LYS A 561 -31.21 19.58 5.26
CA LYS A 561 -31.21 20.16 3.91
C LYS A 561 -30.12 21.24 3.85
N PRO A 562 -29.17 21.16 2.90
CA PRO A 562 -28.29 22.29 2.63
C PRO A 562 -29.16 23.43 2.09
N GLY A 563 -29.47 24.41 2.92
CA GLY A 563 -30.23 25.59 2.52
C GLY A 563 -31.14 26.23 3.55
N THR A 564 -31.12 25.81 4.83
CA THR A 564 -31.85 26.48 5.92
C THR A 564 -30.89 26.87 7.06
N ALA A 565 -29.89 27.67 6.72
CA ALA A 565 -29.11 28.46 7.67
C ALA A 565 -29.02 29.88 7.12
#